data_45cb4e48ec56d4f0f176d6270896b9d6
#
_entry.id   45cb4e48ec56d4f0f176d6270896b9d6
#
_cell.length_a   1.000
_cell.length_b   1.000
_cell.length_c   1.000
_cell.angle_alpha   90.00
_cell.angle_beta   90.00
_cell.angle_gamma   90.00
#
_symmetry.space_group_name_H-M   'P 1'
#
loop_
_entity.id
_entity.type
_entity.pdbx_description
1 polymer ?
#
loop_
_entity_poly.entity_id
_entity_poly.type
_entity_poly.pdbx_seq_one_letter_code
_entity_poly.pdbx_strand_id
1 'polypeptide(L)'
;MRTIIGWSVGAACATVIVTGLSALPAPAQETKSDRREIRQDSREIRGDRKEIAKDTQEVRGDRKDLEASRQKLREAYKSGDPAAIKAARESYQKSRGSLRGDLKDRRQDARDLRQDKQDRGEDVQDLHQDQRQARTRPAK
;
A
#
# COMPACT_ATOMS: atom_id res chain seq x y z
N MET A 1 25.01 5.95 31.07
CA MET A 1 26.30 6.14 30.37
C MET A 1 26.31 5.24 29.14
N ARG A 2 26.15 5.80 27.96
CA ARG A 2 26.18 5.07 26.68
C ARG A 2 27.28 5.68 25.84
N THR A 3 28.37 4.92 25.64
CA THR A 3 29.50 5.29 24.81
C THR A 3 29.19 5.10 23.34
N ILE A 4 29.25 6.20 22.60
CA ILE A 4 29.10 6.22 21.13
C ILE A 4 30.52 6.03 20.56
N ILE A 5 30.77 4.90 19.90
CA ILE A 5 32.00 4.64 19.15
C ILE A 5 31.80 5.16 17.73
N GLY A 6 32.49 6.28 17.43
CA GLY A 6 32.53 6.82 16.09
C GLY A 6 33.52 6.04 15.21
N TRP A 7 33.06 5.52 14.09
CA TRP A 7 33.91 4.98 13.04
C TRP A 7 34.03 6.03 11.94
N SER A 8 35.23 6.60 11.85
CA SER A 8 35.67 7.43 10.72
C SER A 8 36.22 6.50 9.65
N VAL A 9 35.47 6.33 8.57
CA VAL A 9 35.97 5.64 7.36
C VAL A 9 36.48 6.71 6.41
N GLY A 10 37.79 6.77 6.24
CA GLY A 10 38.47 7.63 5.28
C GLY A 10 38.17 7.14 3.86
N ALA A 11 37.54 7.97 3.06
CA ALA A 11 37.32 7.72 1.65
C ALA A 11 38.56 8.14 0.85
N ALA A 12 39.30 7.18 0.34
CA ALA A 12 40.31 7.40 -0.70
C ALA A 12 39.60 7.60 -2.05
N CYS A 13 39.55 8.85 -2.53
CA CYS A 13 39.08 9.18 -3.87
C CYS A 13 40.08 8.69 -4.94
N ALA A 14 39.84 7.54 -5.50
CA ALA A 14 40.45 7.14 -6.78
C ALA A 14 39.61 7.69 -7.92
N THR A 15 40.05 8.82 -8.49
CA THR A 15 39.43 9.42 -9.68
C THR A 15 39.80 8.54 -10.89
N VAL A 16 38.97 7.57 -11.20
CA VAL A 16 39.02 6.88 -12.48
C VAL A 16 38.22 7.73 -13.49
N ILE A 17 38.94 8.49 -14.31
CA ILE A 17 38.36 9.14 -15.50
C ILE A 17 38.11 8.02 -16.51
N VAL A 18 36.97 7.38 -16.41
CA VAL A 18 36.43 6.54 -17.48
C VAL A 18 35.76 7.51 -18.48
N THR A 19 36.49 7.86 -19.54
CA THR A 19 35.91 8.41 -20.78
C THR A 19 35.08 7.31 -21.45
N GLY A 20 33.96 6.96 -20.80
CA GLY A 20 32.95 6.11 -21.37
C GLY A 20 32.14 6.91 -22.35
N LEU A 21 32.22 6.59 -23.65
CA LEU A 21 31.17 6.96 -24.60
C LEU A 21 29.84 6.62 -23.96
N SER A 22 29.11 7.64 -23.53
CA SER A 22 27.74 7.50 -23.08
C SER A 22 26.91 7.08 -24.29
N ALA A 23 26.84 5.79 -24.54
CA ALA A 23 25.81 5.26 -25.41
C ALA A 23 24.47 5.66 -24.81
N LEU A 24 23.84 6.67 -25.40
CA LEU A 24 22.46 7.04 -25.05
C LEU A 24 21.63 5.76 -25.12
N PRO A 25 20.87 5.42 -24.07
CA PRO A 25 20.03 4.24 -24.12
C PRO A 25 19.18 4.29 -25.37
N ALA A 26 19.25 3.23 -26.18
CA ALA A 26 18.48 3.18 -27.40
C ALA A 26 16.98 3.27 -27.02
N PRO A 27 16.16 4.06 -27.70
CA PRO A 27 14.75 4.26 -27.36
C PRO A 27 13.94 2.96 -27.27
N ALA A 28 14.44 1.88 -27.87
CA ALA A 28 13.87 0.54 -27.78
C ALA A 28 14.10 -0.14 -26.39
N GLN A 29 15.07 0.30 -25.59
CA GLN A 29 15.29 -0.22 -24.24
C GLN A 29 14.38 0.49 -23.22
N GLU A 30 14.21 1.79 -23.37
CA GLU A 30 13.33 2.62 -22.55
C GLU A 30 11.88 2.10 -22.61
N THR A 31 11.32 1.97 -23.81
CA THR A 31 9.96 1.44 -24.00
C THR A 31 9.74 0.00 -23.50
N LYS A 32 10.81 -0.81 -23.39
CA LYS A 32 10.73 -2.15 -22.79
C LYS A 32 10.67 -2.10 -21.28
N SER A 33 11.35 -1.13 -20.66
CA SER A 33 11.32 -0.88 -19.22
C SER A 33 9.90 -0.47 -18.81
N ASP A 34 9.36 0.56 -19.42
CA ASP A 34 8.03 1.11 -19.15
C ASP A 34 6.93 0.06 -19.26
N ARG A 35 7.01 -0.80 -20.29
CA ARG A 35 6.08 -1.93 -20.43
C ARG A 35 6.18 -2.96 -19.31
N ARG A 36 7.37 -3.13 -18.71
CA ARG A 36 7.54 -4.02 -17.55
C ARG A 36 6.95 -3.38 -16.30
N GLU A 37 7.19 -2.11 -16.09
CA GLU A 37 6.64 -1.30 -15.01
C GLU A 37 5.11 -1.34 -15.03
N ILE A 38 4.49 -0.94 -16.13
CA ILE A 38 3.02 -1.00 -16.31
C ILE A 38 2.44 -2.40 -16.05
N ARG A 39 3.18 -3.46 -16.37
CA ARG A 39 2.74 -4.83 -16.07
C ARG A 39 2.84 -5.17 -14.58
N GLN A 40 3.86 -4.65 -13.92
CA GLN A 40 4.06 -4.81 -12.48
C GLN A 40 2.94 -4.09 -11.73
N ASP A 41 2.70 -2.81 -12.00
CA ASP A 41 1.64 -2.02 -11.40
C ASP A 41 0.26 -2.65 -11.61
N SER A 42 0.05 -3.21 -12.82
CA SER A 42 -1.18 -3.93 -13.10
C SER A 42 -1.37 -5.20 -12.26
N ARG A 43 -0.27 -5.81 -11.76
CA ARG A 43 -0.33 -6.95 -10.85
C ARG A 43 -0.57 -6.48 -9.42
N GLU A 44 0.09 -5.41 -9.01
CA GLU A 44 -0.06 -4.77 -7.71
C GLU A 44 -1.50 -4.30 -7.53
N ILE A 45 -2.03 -3.51 -8.45
CA ILE A 45 -3.45 -3.09 -8.48
C ILE A 45 -4.45 -4.27 -8.37
N ARG A 46 -4.10 -5.44 -8.94
CA ARG A 46 -4.95 -6.63 -8.79
C ARG A 46 -4.83 -7.27 -7.41
N GLY A 47 -3.64 -7.19 -6.80
CA GLY A 47 -3.38 -7.60 -5.43
C GLY A 47 -4.25 -6.77 -4.47
N ASP A 48 -4.11 -5.46 -4.52
CA ASP A 48 -4.80 -4.50 -3.66
C ASP A 48 -6.33 -4.62 -3.73
N ARG A 49 -6.84 -4.84 -4.96
CA ARG A 49 -8.29 -5.11 -5.12
C ARG A 49 -8.75 -6.36 -4.38
N LYS A 50 -7.92 -7.41 -4.33
CA LYS A 50 -8.24 -8.63 -3.60
C LYS A 50 -8.17 -8.39 -2.09
N GLU A 51 -7.18 -7.62 -1.66
CA GLU A 51 -6.98 -7.23 -0.28
C GLU A 51 -8.16 -6.40 0.23
N ILE A 52 -8.54 -5.34 -0.48
CA ILE A 52 -9.74 -4.55 -0.17
C ILE A 52 -11.03 -5.39 -0.16
N ALA A 53 -11.12 -6.40 -1.01
CA ALA A 53 -12.27 -7.30 -1.01
C ALA A 53 -12.30 -8.18 0.25
N LYS A 54 -11.14 -8.65 0.72
CA LYS A 54 -10.96 -9.39 1.97
C LYS A 54 -11.33 -8.53 3.16
N ASP A 55 -10.75 -7.33 3.27
CA ASP A 55 -11.03 -6.38 4.35
C ASP A 55 -12.52 -6.01 4.42
N THR A 56 -13.15 -5.93 3.24
CA THR A 56 -14.60 -5.70 3.18
C THR A 56 -15.39 -6.85 3.81
N GLN A 57 -14.90 -8.08 3.72
CA GLN A 57 -15.51 -9.24 4.39
C GLN A 57 -15.24 -9.21 5.89
N GLU A 58 -14.03 -8.86 6.30
CA GLU A 58 -13.63 -8.70 7.72
C GLU A 58 -14.47 -7.62 8.39
N VAL A 59 -14.59 -6.45 7.79
CA VAL A 59 -15.48 -5.37 8.28
C VAL A 59 -16.95 -5.84 8.41
N ARG A 60 -17.43 -6.72 7.50
CA ARG A 60 -18.78 -7.29 7.62
C ARG A 60 -18.89 -8.27 8.79
N GLY A 61 -17.84 -9.05 9.05
CA GLY A 61 -17.73 -9.93 10.22
C GLY A 61 -17.77 -9.11 11.51
N ASP A 62 -16.89 -8.14 11.62
CA ASP A 62 -16.77 -7.25 12.79
C ASP A 62 -18.05 -6.48 13.11
N ARG A 63 -18.81 -6.10 12.08
CA ARG A 63 -20.13 -5.48 12.28
C ARG A 63 -21.11 -6.45 12.94
N LYS A 64 -21.10 -7.73 12.55
CA LYS A 64 -21.95 -8.76 13.17
C LYS A 64 -21.53 -9.01 14.62
N ASP A 65 -20.21 -9.06 14.86
CA ASP A 65 -19.66 -9.28 16.21
C ASP A 65 -19.96 -8.08 17.13
N LEU A 66 -19.89 -6.86 16.60
CA LEU A 66 -20.29 -5.68 17.33
C LEU A 66 -21.80 -5.69 17.69
N GLU A 67 -22.65 -6.12 16.75
CA GLU A 67 -24.09 -6.24 17.00
C GLU A 67 -24.38 -7.30 18.05
N ALA A 68 -23.74 -8.47 17.97
CA ALA A 68 -23.86 -9.54 18.94
C ALA A 68 -23.38 -9.11 20.34
N SER A 69 -22.24 -8.43 20.43
CA SER A 69 -21.72 -7.92 21.69
C SER A 69 -22.60 -6.80 22.29
N ARG A 70 -23.21 -5.98 21.42
CA ARG A 70 -24.20 -4.97 21.83
C ARG A 70 -25.47 -5.61 22.41
N GLN A 71 -25.91 -6.72 21.81
CA GLN A 71 -27.07 -7.46 22.32
C GLN A 71 -26.76 -8.09 23.68
N LYS A 72 -25.60 -8.75 23.82
CA LYS A 72 -25.15 -9.29 25.11
C LYS A 72 -25.07 -8.21 26.19
N LEU A 73 -24.60 -7.02 25.85
CA LEU A 73 -24.55 -5.90 26.79
C LEU A 73 -25.95 -5.46 27.24
N ARG A 74 -26.94 -5.42 26.33
CA ARG A 74 -28.34 -5.11 26.68
C ARG A 74 -28.95 -6.17 27.60
N GLU A 75 -28.65 -7.45 27.35
CA GLU A 75 -29.11 -8.56 28.18
C GLU A 75 -28.48 -8.51 29.58
N ALA A 76 -27.20 -8.25 29.68
CA ALA A 76 -26.50 -8.06 30.93
C ALA A 76 -27.10 -6.90 31.78
N TYR A 77 -27.44 -5.79 31.12
CA TYR A 77 -28.13 -4.70 31.84
C TYR A 77 -29.53 -5.10 32.33
N LYS A 78 -30.26 -5.93 31.61
CA LYS A 78 -31.56 -6.44 32.02
C LYS A 78 -31.46 -7.39 33.23
N SER A 79 -30.39 -8.20 33.27
CA SER A 79 -30.16 -9.12 34.40
C SER A 79 -29.76 -8.40 35.69
N GLY A 80 -29.20 -7.18 35.60
CA GLY A 80 -28.72 -6.41 36.74
C GLY A 80 -27.44 -6.94 37.38
N ASP A 81 -26.82 -8.00 36.85
CA ASP A 81 -25.58 -8.57 37.38
C ASP A 81 -24.37 -7.69 37.03
N PRO A 82 -23.69 -7.10 38.04
CA PRO A 82 -22.55 -6.21 37.80
C PRO A 82 -21.38 -6.91 37.09
N ALA A 83 -21.14 -8.20 37.34
CA ALA A 83 -20.07 -8.95 36.77
C ALA A 83 -20.35 -9.22 35.27
N ALA A 84 -21.57 -9.61 34.95
CA ALA A 84 -22.02 -9.80 33.57
C ALA A 84 -21.97 -8.48 32.77
N ILE A 85 -22.40 -7.38 33.36
CA ILE A 85 -22.33 -6.04 32.74
C ILE A 85 -20.88 -5.65 32.43
N LYS A 86 -19.95 -5.87 33.35
CA LYS A 86 -18.53 -5.56 33.15
C LYS A 86 -17.97 -6.37 31.99
N ALA A 87 -18.15 -7.69 31.98
CA ALA A 87 -17.67 -8.58 30.94
C ALA A 87 -18.27 -8.25 29.56
N ALA A 88 -19.57 -7.98 29.50
CA ALA A 88 -20.23 -7.59 28.26
C ALA A 88 -19.77 -6.22 27.74
N ARG A 89 -19.45 -5.27 28.61
CA ARG A 89 -18.90 -3.96 28.26
C ARG A 89 -17.50 -4.10 27.65
N GLU A 90 -16.65 -4.92 28.26
CA GLU A 90 -15.31 -5.19 27.75
C GLU A 90 -15.37 -5.85 26.37
N SER A 91 -16.24 -6.84 26.19
CA SER A 91 -16.49 -7.49 24.89
C SER A 91 -16.95 -6.49 23.82
N TYR A 92 -17.91 -5.63 24.15
CA TYR A 92 -18.40 -4.59 23.26
C TYR A 92 -17.30 -3.58 22.87
N GLN A 93 -16.49 -3.15 23.83
CA GLN A 93 -15.37 -2.24 23.57
C GLN A 93 -14.34 -2.88 22.65
N LYS A 94 -14.03 -4.16 22.84
CA LYS A 94 -13.12 -4.93 21.98
C LYS A 94 -13.65 -4.99 20.54
N SER A 95 -14.89 -5.44 20.33
CA SER A 95 -15.50 -5.52 19.00
C SER A 95 -15.57 -4.16 18.30
N ARG A 96 -15.84 -3.09 19.07
CA ARG A 96 -15.83 -1.73 18.54
C ARG A 96 -14.42 -1.28 18.14
N GLY A 97 -13.40 -1.71 18.87
CA GLY A 97 -11.99 -1.44 18.57
C GLY A 97 -11.57 -2.12 17.27
N SER A 98 -11.84 -3.42 17.13
CA SER A 98 -11.58 -4.17 15.89
C SER A 98 -12.21 -3.49 14.69
N LEU A 99 -13.53 -3.30 14.70
CA LEU A 99 -14.22 -2.65 13.58
C LEU A 99 -13.65 -1.28 13.20
N ARG A 100 -13.18 -0.51 14.19
CA ARG A 100 -12.56 0.80 13.92
C ARG A 100 -11.20 0.65 13.25
N GLY A 101 -10.41 -0.35 13.65
CA GLY A 101 -9.15 -0.73 13.02
C GLY A 101 -9.35 -1.08 11.56
N ASP A 102 -10.16 -2.11 11.30
CA ASP A 102 -10.40 -2.62 9.95
C ASP A 102 -10.99 -1.58 9.00
N LEU A 103 -11.86 -0.68 9.53
CA LEU A 103 -12.36 0.44 8.72
C LEU A 103 -11.28 1.46 8.38
N LYS A 104 -10.29 1.65 9.26
CA LYS A 104 -9.16 2.54 9.01
C LYS A 104 -8.24 1.94 7.95
N ASP A 105 -7.89 0.67 8.12
CA ASP A 105 -6.98 -0.05 7.24
C ASP A 105 -7.58 -0.14 5.83
N ARG A 106 -8.83 -0.58 5.69
CA ARG A 106 -9.54 -0.56 4.41
C ARG A 106 -9.59 0.82 3.73
N ARG A 107 -9.67 1.91 4.52
CA ARG A 107 -9.64 3.27 3.95
C ARG A 107 -8.26 3.63 3.43
N GLN A 108 -7.23 3.16 4.10
CA GLN A 108 -5.85 3.35 3.67
C GLN A 108 -5.62 2.62 2.35
N ASP A 109 -5.92 1.33 2.28
CA ASP A 109 -5.77 0.51 1.09
C ASP A 109 -6.53 1.06 -0.12
N ALA A 110 -7.73 1.63 0.15
CA ALA A 110 -8.48 2.27 -0.92
C ALA A 110 -7.86 3.59 -1.42
N ARG A 111 -7.03 4.25 -0.62
CA ARG A 111 -6.26 5.43 -1.05
C ARG A 111 -5.05 4.99 -1.85
N ASP A 112 -4.33 4.00 -1.35
CA ASP A 112 -3.15 3.46 -1.99
C ASP A 112 -3.50 2.91 -3.38
N LEU A 113 -4.57 2.13 -3.48
CA LEU A 113 -5.09 1.68 -4.78
C LEU A 113 -5.46 2.83 -5.74
N ARG A 114 -5.88 3.98 -5.23
CA ARG A 114 -6.16 5.14 -6.11
C ARG A 114 -4.88 5.75 -6.63
N GLN A 115 -3.87 5.85 -5.78
CA GLN A 115 -2.56 6.35 -6.14
C GLN A 115 -1.93 5.45 -7.19
N ASP A 116 -1.86 4.14 -6.96
CA ASP A 116 -1.29 3.18 -7.90
C ASP A 116 -1.96 3.21 -9.29
N LYS A 117 -3.27 3.46 -9.30
CA LYS A 117 -3.98 3.65 -10.58
C LYS A 117 -3.63 4.94 -11.29
N GLN A 118 -3.34 5.98 -10.54
CA GLN A 118 -2.91 7.26 -11.09
C GLN A 118 -1.51 7.13 -11.65
N ASP A 119 -0.58 6.59 -10.86
CA ASP A 119 0.82 6.41 -11.23
C ASP A 119 0.92 5.54 -12.49
N ARG A 120 0.20 4.41 -12.53
CA ARG A 120 0.10 3.60 -13.75
C ARG A 120 -0.50 4.36 -14.93
N GLY A 121 -1.42 5.29 -14.68
CA GLY A 121 -1.99 6.14 -15.73
C GLY A 121 -0.97 7.08 -16.34
N GLU A 122 -0.09 7.61 -15.52
CA GLU A 122 1.02 8.48 -15.93
C GLU A 122 2.05 7.68 -16.73
N ASP A 123 2.45 6.50 -16.27
CA ASP A 123 3.38 5.60 -16.98
C ASP A 123 2.88 5.21 -18.37
N VAL A 124 1.58 4.98 -18.50
CA VAL A 124 0.96 4.70 -19.81
C VAL A 124 1.04 5.91 -20.74
N GLN A 125 0.88 7.11 -20.22
CA GLN A 125 0.99 8.34 -21.01
C GLN A 125 2.43 8.57 -21.47
N ASP A 126 3.39 8.36 -20.58
CA ASP A 126 4.80 8.50 -20.87
C ASP A 126 5.27 7.48 -21.92
N LEU A 127 4.86 6.21 -21.79
CA LEU A 127 5.10 5.21 -22.82
C LEU A 127 4.55 5.63 -24.18
N HIS A 128 3.36 6.24 -24.23
CA HIS A 128 2.80 6.72 -25.49
C HIS A 128 3.56 7.91 -26.06
N GLN A 129 4.07 8.80 -25.23
CA GLN A 129 4.91 9.92 -25.67
C GLN A 129 6.23 9.42 -26.25
N ASP A 130 6.89 8.49 -25.58
CA ASP A 130 8.15 7.91 -26.02
C ASP A 130 8.01 7.16 -27.34
N GLN A 131 6.91 6.42 -27.50
CA GLN A 131 6.61 5.77 -28.77
C GLN A 131 6.40 6.77 -29.92
N ARG A 132 5.77 7.92 -29.66
CA ARG A 132 5.60 8.99 -30.66
C ARG A 132 6.95 9.62 -31.01
N GLN A 133 7.76 9.94 -30.01
CA GLN A 133 9.09 10.52 -30.23
C GLN A 133 10.02 9.56 -31.00
N ALA A 134 9.95 8.26 -30.69
CA ALA A 134 10.73 7.24 -31.38
C ALA A 134 10.35 7.13 -32.89
N ARG A 135 9.08 7.37 -33.25
CA ARG A 135 8.61 7.35 -34.65
C ARG A 135 8.98 8.61 -35.41
N THR A 136 9.16 9.74 -34.72
CA THR A 136 9.45 11.04 -35.36
C THR A 136 10.94 11.32 -35.48
N ARG A 137 11.81 10.52 -34.83
CA ARG A 137 13.25 10.64 -34.98
C ARG A 137 13.67 10.08 -36.35
N PRO A 138 14.25 10.92 -37.23
CA PRO A 138 14.78 10.40 -38.51
C PRO A 138 15.91 9.41 -38.26
N ALA A 139 15.90 8.29 -38.95
CA ALA A 139 17.01 7.35 -38.96
C ALA A 139 18.28 8.10 -39.46
N LYS A 140 19.28 8.18 -38.59
CA LYS A 140 20.60 8.70 -38.97
C LYS A 140 21.42 7.62 -39.66
#